data_faaa3cc7a2780e25f192c924e14d9f2f
#
_entry.id   faaa3cc7a2780e25f192c924e14d9f2f
#
_cell.length_a   1.000
_cell.length_b   1.000
_cell.length_c   1.000
_cell.angle_alpha   90.00
_cell.angle_beta   90.00
_cell.angle_gamma   90.00
#
_symmetry.space_group_name_H-M   'P 1'
#
loop_
_entity.id
_entity.type
_entity.pdbx_description
1 polymer ?
#
loop_
_entity_poly.entity_id
_entity_poly.type
_entity_poly.pdbx_seq_one_letter_code
_entity_poly.pdbx_strand_id
1 'polypeptide(L)'
;KHDAVSWVNYPGLPDNQHHAAAQKYFDAKHHGALVGFGVKGGTEAGSKFIDSLKLFSHLANIGDAKSLAIHPATTTHSQLEPDEQLAAGVSEDFVRLSIGLEDIDDLLEDLDQALAAE
;
A
#
# COMPACT_ATOMS: atom_id res chain seq x y z
N LYS A 1 -6.54 -11.74 -1.04
CA LYS A 1 -7.81 -11.07 -0.68
C LYS A 1 -7.97 -11.12 0.83
N HIS A 2 -8.19 -9.99 1.46
CA HIS A 2 -8.44 -9.85 2.90
C HIS A 2 -9.70 -9.02 3.11
N ASP A 3 -10.55 -9.39 4.08
CA ASP A 3 -11.86 -8.73 4.27
C ASP A 3 -11.76 -7.27 4.70
N ALA A 4 -10.67 -6.88 5.37
CA ALA A 4 -10.38 -5.50 5.76
C ALA A 4 -9.91 -4.61 4.59
N VAL A 5 -9.64 -5.17 3.40
CA VAL A 5 -9.18 -4.43 2.23
C VAL A 5 -10.35 -4.11 1.32
N SER A 6 -10.51 -2.83 0.94
CA SER A 6 -11.58 -2.34 0.07
C SER A 6 -11.21 -2.43 -1.42
N TRP A 7 -9.97 -2.09 -1.77
CA TRP A 7 -9.46 -2.11 -3.13
C TRP A 7 -7.94 -2.32 -3.14
N VAL A 8 -7.40 -2.76 -4.28
CA VAL A 8 -5.95 -2.89 -4.52
C VAL A 8 -5.61 -2.27 -5.86
N ASN A 9 -4.58 -1.43 -5.90
CA ASN A 9 -4.01 -0.87 -7.11
C ASN A 9 -2.59 -1.43 -7.31
N TYR A 10 -2.47 -2.35 -8.23
CA TYR A 10 -1.19 -2.95 -8.63
C TYR A 10 -1.24 -3.33 -10.11
N PRO A 11 -0.30 -2.85 -10.94
CA PRO A 11 -0.36 -3.05 -12.39
C PRO A 11 -0.16 -4.51 -12.82
N GLY A 12 0.30 -5.38 -11.93
CA GLY A 12 0.38 -6.82 -12.15
C GLY A 12 -0.97 -7.55 -12.10
N LEU A 13 -2.02 -6.91 -11.57
CA LEU A 13 -3.36 -7.50 -11.54
C LEU A 13 -4.05 -7.39 -12.90
N PRO A 14 -4.66 -8.47 -13.42
CA PRO A 14 -5.27 -8.49 -14.75
C PRO A 14 -6.40 -7.47 -14.97
N ASP A 15 -7.10 -7.10 -13.91
CA ASP A 15 -8.20 -6.12 -13.91
C ASP A 15 -7.74 -4.68 -13.68
N ASN A 16 -6.44 -4.45 -13.47
CA ASN A 16 -5.90 -3.10 -13.33
C ASN A 16 -5.91 -2.36 -14.67
N GLN A 17 -6.35 -1.11 -14.68
CA GLN A 17 -6.43 -0.26 -15.89
C GLN A 17 -5.09 -0.10 -16.62
N HIS A 18 -3.96 -0.26 -15.93
CA HIS A 18 -2.61 -0.13 -16.49
C HIS A 18 -1.94 -1.48 -16.78
N HIS A 19 -2.65 -2.60 -16.62
CA HIS A 19 -2.06 -3.94 -16.77
C HIS A 19 -1.47 -4.16 -18.18
N ALA A 20 -2.18 -3.76 -19.23
CA ALA A 20 -1.68 -3.89 -20.60
C ALA A 20 -0.40 -3.08 -20.85
N ALA A 21 -0.32 -1.87 -20.30
CA ALA A 21 0.89 -1.05 -20.37
C ALA A 21 2.03 -1.67 -19.55
N ALA A 22 1.73 -2.21 -18.37
CA ALA A 22 2.70 -2.89 -17.54
C ALA A 22 3.29 -4.12 -18.24
N GLN A 23 2.46 -4.95 -18.88
CA GLN A 23 2.95 -6.08 -19.66
C GLN A 23 3.83 -5.68 -20.85
N LYS A 24 3.60 -4.49 -21.42
CA LYS A 24 4.38 -3.98 -22.55
C LYS A 24 5.75 -3.45 -22.12
N TYR A 25 5.82 -2.76 -20.98
CA TYR A 25 7.01 -2.00 -20.58
C TYR A 25 7.83 -2.66 -19.46
N PHE A 26 7.23 -3.56 -18.68
CA PHE A 26 7.92 -4.36 -17.68
C PHE A 26 8.23 -5.77 -18.23
N ASP A 27 9.13 -6.47 -17.59
CA ASP A 27 9.28 -7.90 -17.79
C ASP A 27 7.97 -8.63 -17.40
N ALA A 28 7.53 -9.58 -18.21
CA ALA A 28 6.25 -10.30 -18.06
C ALA A 28 6.02 -10.94 -16.68
N LYS A 29 7.08 -11.08 -15.87
CA LYS A 29 7.02 -11.65 -14.52
C LYS A 29 7.15 -10.64 -13.39
N HIS A 30 7.52 -9.39 -13.69
CA HIS A 30 7.86 -8.39 -12.68
C HIS A 30 7.20 -7.06 -13.03
N HIS A 31 6.23 -6.63 -12.23
CA HIS A 31 5.45 -5.41 -12.46
C HIS A 31 5.74 -4.32 -11.42
N GLY A 32 6.94 -4.35 -10.85
CA GLY A 32 7.38 -3.39 -9.83
C GLY A 32 7.04 -3.81 -8.41
N ALA A 33 7.55 -3.03 -7.45
CA ALA A 33 7.49 -3.33 -6.02
C ALA A 33 6.51 -2.42 -5.25
N LEU A 34 5.80 -1.52 -5.93
CA LEU A 34 4.84 -0.62 -5.30
C LEU A 34 3.43 -1.19 -5.37
N VAL A 35 2.78 -1.27 -4.23
CA VAL A 35 1.38 -1.71 -4.10
C VAL A 35 0.60 -0.65 -3.34
N GLY A 36 -0.51 -0.18 -3.89
CA GLY A 36 -1.48 0.66 -3.21
C GLY A 36 -2.73 -0.13 -2.85
N PHE A 37 -3.31 0.12 -1.69
CA PHE A 37 -4.60 -0.48 -1.33
C PHE A 37 -5.35 0.38 -0.31
N GLY A 38 -6.65 0.17 -0.20
CA GLY A 38 -7.50 0.82 0.78
C GLY A 38 -7.82 -0.09 1.97
N VAL A 39 -7.70 0.46 3.19
CA VAL A 39 -8.13 -0.20 4.43
C VAL A 39 -9.53 0.26 4.78
N LYS A 40 -10.46 -0.66 4.99
CA LYS A 40 -11.83 -0.33 5.42
C LYS A 40 -11.81 0.32 6.80
N GLY A 41 -12.49 1.47 6.93
CA GLY A 41 -12.54 2.26 8.16
C GLY A 41 -11.81 3.61 8.07
N GLY A 42 -11.32 3.97 6.87
CA GLY A 42 -10.77 5.29 6.58
C GLY A 42 -9.46 5.59 7.32
N THR A 43 -9.25 6.87 7.66
CA THR A 43 -8.01 7.39 8.24
C THR A 43 -7.60 6.67 9.54
N GLU A 44 -8.55 6.39 10.42
CA GLU A 44 -8.26 5.75 11.71
C GLU A 44 -7.75 4.32 11.52
N ALA A 45 -8.43 3.54 10.68
CA ALA A 45 -8.02 2.18 10.37
C ALA A 45 -6.68 2.14 9.61
N GLY A 46 -6.44 3.07 8.68
CA GLY A 46 -5.17 3.21 7.98
C GLY A 46 -4.00 3.52 8.91
N SER A 47 -4.19 4.45 9.85
CA SER A 47 -3.19 4.77 10.87
C SER A 47 -2.90 3.58 11.78
N LYS A 48 -3.95 2.93 12.28
CA LYS A 48 -3.84 1.76 13.15
C LYS A 48 -3.14 0.58 12.48
N PHE A 49 -3.45 0.35 11.19
CA PHE A 49 -2.76 -0.64 10.38
C PHE A 49 -1.24 -0.39 10.38
N ILE A 50 -0.81 0.85 10.07
CA ILE A 50 0.62 1.21 10.05
C ILE A 50 1.27 0.98 11.41
N ASP A 51 0.62 1.40 12.51
CA ASP A 51 1.14 1.24 13.86
C ASP A 51 1.23 -0.22 14.33
N SER A 52 0.45 -1.10 13.70
CA SER A 52 0.42 -2.54 14.03
C SER A 52 1.46 -3.36 13.26
N LEU A 53 2.10 -2.81 12.23
CA LEU A 53 3.15 -3.46 11.46
C LEU A 53 4.40 -3.69 12.33
N LYS A 54 5.03 -4.85 12.17
CA LYS A 54 6.23 -5.27 12.92
C LYS A 54 7.46 -5.41 12.02
N LEU A 55 7.26 -5.87 10.78
CA LEU A 55 8.32 -6.10 9.81
C LEU A 55 8.49 -4.89 8.88
N PHE A 56 7.39 -4.35 8.34
CA PHE A 56 7.43 -3.14 7.54
C PHE A 56 7.86 -1.94 8.36
N SER A 57 8.73 -1.10 7.81
CA SER A 57 9.07 0.19 8.43
C SER A 57 8.12 1.28 7.95
N HIS A 58 7.69 2.12 8.87
CA HIS A 58 6.91 3.32 8.55
C HIS A 58 7.84 4.39 7.99
N LEU A 59 8.02 4.42 6.68
CA LEU A 59 8.94 5.31 5.96
C LEU A 59 8.47 5.53 4.52
N ALA A 60 8.62 6.76 4.03
CA ALA A 60 8.36 7.12 2.64
C ALA A 60 9.65 6.99 1.81
N ASN A 61 9.77 5.90 1.05
CA ASN A 61 10.85 5.70 0.08
C ASN A 61 10.38 4.75 -1.04
N ILE A 62 11.18 4.63 -2.09
CA ILE A 62 10.96 3.73 -3.23
C ILE A 62 12.26 3.03 -3.58
N GLY A 63 12.20 1.70 -3.78
CA GLY A 63 13.37 0.92 -4.18
C GLY A 63 14.34 0.62 -3.04
N ASP A 64 13.87 0.66 -1.80
CA ASP A 64 14.63 0.22 -0.64
C ASP A 64 14.69 -1.31 -0.58
N ALA A 65 15.79 -1.86 -0.05
CA ALA A 65 15.91 -3.29 0.21
C ALA A 65 14.96 -3.77 1.32
N LYS A 66 14.57 -2.88 2.22
CA LYS A 66 13.61 -3.10 3.29
C LYS A 66 12.20 -2.75 2.85
N SER A 67 11.22 -3.59 3.22
CA SER A 67 9.82 -3.31 2.99
C SER A 67 9.33 -2.13 3.84
N LEU A 68 8.63 -1.21 3.19
CA LEU A 68 8.17 0.06 3.77
C LEU A 68 6.67 0.20 3.57
N ALA A 69 6.01 0.85 4.52
CA ALA A 69 4.60 1.19 4.45
C ALA A 69 4.37 2.64 4.89
N ILE A 70 3.48 3.34 4.21
CA ILE A 70 3.01 4.67 4.63
C ILE A 70 1.50 4.78 4.46
N HIS A 71 0.90 5.63 5.28
CA HIS A 71 -0.46 6.13 5.14
C HIS A 71 -0.36 7.60 4.71
N PRO A 72 -0.45 7.92 3.39
CA PRO A 72 -0.13 9.26 2.89
C PRO A 72 -0.99 10.36 3.47
N ALA A 73 -2.28 10.12 3.72
CA ALA A 73 -3.19 11.12 4.26
C ALA A 73 -2.75 11.68 5.62
N THR A 74 -2.11 10.86 6.47
CA THR A 74 -1.63 11.28 7.80
C THR A 74 -0.14 11.63 7.85
N THR A 75 0.59 11.48 6.75
CA THR A 75 2.05 11.68 6.70
C THR A 75 2.45 12.64 5.59
N THR A 76 2.78 12.16 4.40
CA THR A 76 3.31 12.95 3.30
C THR A 76 2.34 14.01 2.75
N HIS A 77 1.05 13.80 2.92
CA HIS A 77 -0.03 14.70 2.45
C HIS A 77 -0.86 15.30 3.60
N SER A 78 -0.38 15.19 4.84
CA SER A 78 -1.09 15.65 6.04
C SER A 78 -1.31 17.17 6.11
N GLN A 79 -0.59 17.94 5.30
CA GLN A 79 -0.76 19.41 5.20
C GLN A 79 -1.83 19.83 4.21
N LEU A 80 -2.37 18.91 3.42
CA LEU A 80 -3.42 19.16 2.45
C LEU A 80 -4.79 18.98 3.09
N GLU A 81 -5.74 19.82 2.69
CA GLU A 81 -7.15 19.62 3.03
C GLU A 81 -7.70 18.33 2.36
N PRO A 82 -8.76 17.69 2.88
CA PRO A 82 -9.28 16.43 2.34
C PRO A 82 -9.59 16.45 0.85
N ASP A 83 -10.14 17.56 0.34
CA ASP A 83 -10.41 17.72 -1.09
C ASP A 83 -9.15 17.80 -1.93
N GLU A 84 -8.10 18.43 -1.41
CA GLU A 84 -6.79 18.52 -2.06
C GLU A 84 -6.07 17.17 -2.05
N GLN A 85 -6.18 16.40 -0.95
CA GLN A 85 -5.67 15.04 -0.87
C GLN A 85 -6.33 14.15 -1.93
N LEU A 86 -7.66 14.22 -2.04
CA LEU A 86 -8.40 13.44 -3.03
C LEU A 86 -8.03 13.83 -4.47
N ALA A 87 -7.86 15.13 -4.75
CA ALA A 87 -7.41 15.63 -6.05
C ALA A 87 -5.98 15.15 -6.40
N ALA A 88 -5.14 14.95 -5.38
CA ALA A 88 -3.81 14.34 -5.53
C ALA A 88 -3.82 12.81 -5.65
N GLY A 89 -4.99 12.16 -5.62
CA GLY A 89 -5.15 10.71 -5.69
C GLY A 89 -4.91 9.99 -4.35
N VAL A 90 -4.97 10.73 -3.25
CA VAL A 90 -4.81 10.21 -1.88
C VAL A 90 -6.16 10.19 -1.19
N SER A 91 -6.78 9.01 -1.10
CA SER A 91 -7.96 8.81 -0.27
C SER A 91 -7.57 8.57 1.18
N GLU A 92 -8.50 8.81 2.09
CA GLU A 92 -8.28 8.64 3.54
C GLU A 92 -7.97 7.20 3.98
N ASP A 93 -8.35 6.22 3.16
CA ASP A 93 -8.12 4.79 3.38
C ASP A 93 -6.83 4.26 2.71
N PHE A 94 -6.13 5.11 1.93
CA PHE A 94 -5.02 4.71 1.09
C PHE A 94 -3.76 4.39 1.88
N VAL A 95 -3.25 3.18 1.70
CA VAL A 95 -1.93 2.72 2.17
C VAL A 95 -1.07 2.39 0.96
N ARG A 96 0.19 2.82 0.99
CA ARG A 96 1.20 2.44 -0.01
C ARG A 96 2.26 1.56 0.62
N LEU A 97 2.53 0.43 -0.01
CA LEU A 97 3.66 -0.45 0.30
C LEU A 97 4.76 -0.28 -0.74
N SER A 98 6.00 -0.31 -0.29
CA SER A 98 7.19 -0.53 -1.11
C SER A 98 7.81 -1.84 -0.65
N ILE A 99 7.69 -2.88 -1.47
CA ILE A 99 8.10 -4.25 -1.12
C ILE A 99 9.61 -4.38 -1.29
N GLY A 100 10.28 -4.88 -0.26
CA GLY A 100 11.72 -5.14 -0.22
C GLY A 100 12.08 -6.59 -0.53
N LEU A 101 13.14 -7.07 0.09
CA LEU A 101 13.76 -8.37 -0.20
C LEU A 101 13.47 -9.44 0.88
N GLU A 102 12.64 -9.15 1.86
CA GLU A 102 12.30 -10.08 2.93
C GLU A 102 11.52 -11.29 2.37
N ASP A 103 11.46 -12.35 3.15
CA ASP A 103 10.70 -13.54 2.79
C ASP A 103 9.22 -13.22 2.61
N ILE A 104 8.59 -13.79 1.57
CA ILE A 104 7.20 -13.49 1.22
C ILE A 104 6.22 -13.94 2.29
N ASP A 105 6.47 -15.04 2.96
CA ASP A 105 5.59 -15.55 4.00
C ASP A 105 5.63 -14.65 5.24
N ASP A 106 6.80 -14.14 5.60
CA ASP A 106 6.98 -13.16 6.68
C ASP A 106 6.25 -11.84 6.38
N LEU A 107 6.32 -11.36 5.12
CA LEU A 107 5.61 -10.17 4.68
C LEU A 107 4.09 -10.35 4.75
N LEU A 108 3.59 -11.50 4.31
CA LEU A 108 2.17 -11.81 4.33
C LEU A 108 1.64 -11.95 5.77
N GLU A 109 2.42 -12.59 6.66
CA GLU A 109 2.07 -12.71 8.08
C GLU A 109 1.98 -11.35 8.77
N ASP A 110 2.94 -10.45 8.49
CA ASP A 110 2.93 -9.09 9.07
C ASP A 110 1.74 -8.27 8.58
N LEU A 111 1.41 -8.35 7.29
CA LEU A 111 0.23 -7.67 6.74
C LEU A 111 -1.07 -8.24 7.32
N ASP A 112 -1.20 -9.55 7.43
CA ASP A 112 -2.41 -10.22 7.93
C ASP A 112 -2.68 -9.87 9.39
N GLN A 113 -1.66 -9.93 10.25
CA GLN A 113 -1.80 -9.57 11.67
C GLN A 113 -2.11 -8.08 11.86
N ALA A 114 -1.56 -7.19 11.03
CA ALA A 114 -1.81 -5.75 11.11
C ALA A 114 -3.22 -5.39 10.61
N LEU A 115 -3.72 -6.08 9.56
CA LEU A 115 -5.09 -5.92 9.06
C LEU A 115 -6.15 -6.51 10.01
N ALA A 116 -5.78 -7.48 10.85
CA ALA A 116 -6.65 -8.08 11.86
C ALA A 116 -6.68 -7.30 13.18
N ALA A 117 -5.84 -6.26 13.33
CA ALA A 117 -5.81 -5.44 14.55
C ALA A 117 -7.09 -4.59 14.65
N GLU A 118 -7.93 -4.87 15.67
CA GLU A 118 -9.15 -4.11 15.99
C GLU A 118 -8.88 -2.83 16.81
#